data_680ee39e8b79c93ef4ff2da35cfb6300
#
_entry.id   680ee39e8b79c93ef4ff2da35cfb6300
#
_cell.length_a   1.000
_cell.length_b   1.000
_cell.length_c   1.000
_cell.angle_alpha   90.00
_cell.angle_beta   90.00
_cell.angle_gamma   90.00
#
_symmetry.space_group_name_H-M   'P 1'
#
loop_
_entity.id
_entity.type
_entity.pdbx_description
1 polymer ?
#
loop_
_entity_poly.entity_id
_entity_poly.type
_entity_poly.pdbx_seq_one_letter_code
_entity_poly.pdbx_strand_id
1 'polypeptide(L)'
;MPRKTDGVLFELQPRPTKGEDGKPLLYAQPVIEYKYNLDDIDDFCNKYRHTSKGEMKRFFGLLEEVTTMWLREGQRVETPFGSFAPKIKLLGEHTDPTKVTGRDVIYGGIEFIPAKQFVKDADCGRHGFRCSKNRVGNSQMYDQKAMDEALRKSVRHGYITIKAFQIYSGLKNKSAQRYLDSLCQGENPRLSRYREGRTWHYTFVAPSSSL
;
A
#
# COMPACT_ATOMS: atom_id res chain seq x y z
N MET A 1 19.98 -0.51 5.37
CA MET A 1 19.91 -1.77 4.58
C MET A 1 18.49 -2.31 4.72
N PRO A 2 17.80 -2.66 3.63
CA PRO A 2 16.53 -3.37 3.75
C PRO A 2 16.79 -4.67 4.50
N ARG A 3 15.99 -4.95 5.53
CA ARG A 3 16.05 -6.24 6.22
C ARG A 3 15.84 -7.34 5.19
N LYS A 4 16.56 -8.49 5.32
CA LYS A 4 16.24 -9.72 4.60
C LYS A 4 14.74 -9.96 4.82
N THR A 5 13.97 -9.72 3.78
CA THR A 5 12.53 -9.98 3.82
C THR A 5 12.36 -11.48 3.77
N ASP A 6 11.77 -12.06 4.81
CA ASP A 6 11.40 -13.49 4.86
C ASP A 6 10.29 -13.84 3.83
N GLY A 7 10.40 -13.33 2.61
CA GLY A 7 9.44 -13.46 1.53
C GLY A 7 8.27 -12.46 1.62
N VAL A 8 7.54 -12.33 0.51
CA VAL A 8 6.35 -11.47 0.41
C VAL A 8 5.17 -12.16 1.08
N LEU A 9 4.55 -11.46 2.03
CA LEU A 9 3.36 -11.97 2.71
C LEU A 9 2.15 -11.95 1.78
N PHE A 10 1.41 -13.06 1.75
CA PHE A 10 0.13 -13.13 1.07
C PHE A 10 -0.94 -13.77 1.95
N GLU A 11 -2.19 -13.48 1.66
CA GLU A 11 -3.37 -14.14 2.23
C GLU A 11 -4.19 -14.81 1.12
N LEU A 12 -4.90 -15.86 1.46
CA LEU A 12 -5.80 -16.56 0.54
C LEU A 12 -7.22 -16.03 0.73
N GLN A 13 -7.82 -15.59 -0.36
CA GLN A 13 -9.20 -15.09 -0.41
C GLN A 13 -10.07 -16.00 -1.27
N PRO A 14 -11.33 -16.28 -0.86
CA PRO A 14 -12.26 -17.07 -1.68
C PRO A 14 -12.75 -16.24 -2.89
N ARG A 15 -12.80 -16.87 -4.05
CA ARG A 15 -13.48 -16.33 -5.23
C ARG A 15 -14.97 -16.67 -5.18
N PRO A 16 -15.85 -15.87 -5.83
CA PRO A 16 -17.25 -16.21 -6.03
C PRO A 16 -17.43 -17.51 -6.83
N THR A 17 -16.48 -17.86 -7.69
CA THR A 17 -16.49 -19.06 -8.53
C THR A 17 -16.16 -20.30 -7.68
N LYS A 18 -16.97 -21.36 -7.84
CA LYS A 18 -16.75 -22.64 -7.19
C LYS A 18 -15.93 -23.57 -8.08
N GLY A 19 -15.08 -24.39 -7.46
CA GLY A 19 -14.37 -25.47 -8.12
C GLY A 19 -15.28 -26.68 -8.35
N GLU A 20 -14.74 -27.73 -8.93
CA GLU A 20 -15.46 -29.00 -9.23
C GLU A 20 -15.96 -29.70 -7.96
N ASP A 21 -15.28 -29.48 -6.83
CA ASP A 21 -15.65 -29.98 -5.49
C ASP A 21 -16.73 -29.14 -4.79
N GLY A 22 -17.32 -28.16 -5.46
CA GLY A 22 -18.34 -27.24 -4.92
C GLY A 22 -17.82 -26.20 -3.93
N LYS A 23 -16.53 -26.21 -3.58
CA LYS A 23 -15.89 -25.24 -2.70
C LYS A 23 -15.44 -24.00 -3.47
N PRO A 24 -15.39 -22.83 -2.84
CA PRO A 24 -14.89 -21.62 -3.49
C PRO A 24 -13.42 -21.78 -3.88
N LEU A 25 -13.08 -21.40 -5.11
CA LEU A 25 -11.69 -21.30 -5.55
C LEU A 25 -10.98 -20.23 -4.71
N LEU A 26 -9.70 -20.47 -4.43
CA LEU A 26 -8.88 -19.50 -3.69
C LEU A 26 -7.98 -18.71 -4.65
N TYR A 27 -7.70 -17.46 -4.30
CA TYR A 27 -6.65 -16.68 -4.95
C TYR A 27 -5.74 -16.03 -3.90
N ALA A 28 -4.49 -15.84 -4.26
CA ALA A 28 -3.52 -15.18 -3.40
C ALA A 28 -3.62 -13.66 -3.58
N GLN A 29 -3.64 -12.95 -2.46
CA GLN A 29 -3.61 -11.49 -2.42
C GLN A 29 -2.42 -11.04 -1.57
N PRO A 30 -1.56 -10.11 -2.06
CA PRO A 30 -0.46 -9.62 -1.26
C PRO A 30 -0.97 -8.84 -0.04
N VAL A 31 -0.33 -9.05 1.10
CA VAL A 31 -0.61 -8.28 2.31
C VAL A 31 0.24 -7.01 2.29
N ILE A 32 -0.41 -5.87 2.03
CA ILE A 32 0.24 -4.57 2.03
C ILE A 32 0.29 -4.05 3.47
N GLU A 33 1.45 -4.14 4.10
CA GLU A 33 1.66 -3.68 5.47
C GLU A 33 1.74 -2.15 5.56
N TYR A 34 2.40 -1.53 4.59
CA TYR A 34 2.71 -0.10 4.57
C TYR A 34 2.44 0.48 3.20
N LYS A 35 2.00 1.73 3.20
CA LYS A 35 1.91 2.56 2.00
C LYS A 35 2.98 3.64 2.12
N TYR A 36 3.91 3.64 1.19
CA TYR A 36 4.89 4.70 1.08
C TYR A 36 4.31 5.85 0.26
N ASN A 37 4.43 7.05 0.77
CA ASN A 37 4.02 8.28 0.10
C ASN A 37 5.24 9.04 -0.42
N LEU A 38 5.02 10.21 -0.98
CA LEU A 38 6.09 11.03 -1.54
C LEU A 38 7.05 11.58 -0.48
N ASP A 39 6.57 11.80 0.75
CA ASP A 39 7.43 12.20 1.87
C ASP A 39 8.41 11.09 2.24
N ASP A 40 7.93 9.83 2.28
CA ASP A 40 8.77 8.67 2.54
C ASP A 40 9.85 8.48 1.48
N ILE A 41 9.52 8.77 0.20
CA ILE A 41 10.47 8.71 -0.91
C ILE A 41 11.53 9.81 -0.77
N ASP A 42 11.11 11.04 -0.47
CA ASP A 42 12.02 12.18 -0.28
C ASP A 42 12.97 11.93 0.90
N ASP A 43 12.46 11.48 2.03
CA ASP A 43 13.25 11.14 3.22
C ASP A 43 14.24 9.99 2.95
N PHE A 44 13.81 8.95 2.21
CA PHE A 44 14.69 7.86 1.79
C PHE A 44 15.81 8.36 0.90
N CYS A 45 15.49 9.15 -0.12
CA CYS A 45 16.48 9.71 -1.06
C CYS A 45 17.45 10.66 -0.35
N ASN A 46 16.96 11.50 0.53
CA ASN A 46 17.81 12.38 1.36
C ASN A 46 18.78 11.56 2.20
N LYS A 47 18.29 10.54 2.92
CA LYS A 47 19.08 9.73 3.85
C LYS A 47 20.10 8.82 3.17
N TYR A 48 19.73 8.21 2.04
CA TYR A 48 20.53 7.13 1.43
C TYR A 48 21.12 7.49 0.07
N ARG A 49 20.67 8.55 -0.58
CA ARG A 49 21.15 9.03 -1.88
C ARG A 49 21.71 10.44 -1.83
N HIS A 50 21.71 11.06 -0.64
CA HIS A 50 22.25 12.40 -0.40
C HIS A 50 21.61 13.50 -1.26
N THR A 51 20.32 13.33 -1.61
CA THR A 51 19.56 14.39 -2.26
C THR A 51 19.15 15.45 -1.25
N SER A 52 18.91 16.67 -1.70
CA SER A 52 18.39 17.73 -0.87
C SER A 52 16.95 17.42 -0.43
N LYS A 53 16.57 17.79 0.80
CA LYS A 53 15.20 17.62 1.29
C LYS A 53 14.22 18.42 0.42
N GLY A 54 13.15 17.78 -0.04
CA GLY A 54 12.15 18.38 -0.94
C GLY A 54 12.48 18.25 -2.43
N GLU A 55 13.68 17.79 -2.78
CA GLU A 55 14.10 17.65 -4.18
C GLU A 55 13.24 16.65 -4.94
N MET A 56 12.94 15.51 -4.33
CA MET A 56 12.07 14.50 -4.94
C MET A 56 10.64 15.01 -5.11
N LYS A 57 10.11 15.74 -4.15
CA LYS A 57 8.78 16.36 -4.26
C LYS A 57 8.71 17.34 -5.43
N ARG A 58 9.74 18.20 -5.57
CA ARG A 58 9.83 19.13 -6.68
C ARG A 58 9.91 18.39 -8.04
N PHE A 59 10.74 17.36 -8.11
CA PHE A 59 10.89 16.57 -9.34
C PHE A 59 9.56 15.92 -9.76
N PHE A 60 8.87 15.24 -8.82
CA PHE A 60 7.60 14.60 -9.12
C PHE A 60 6.51 15.61 -9.47
N GLY A 61 6.49 16.78 -8.84
CA GLY A 61 5.55 17.86 -9.18
C GLY A 61 5.74 18.35 -10.61
N LEU A 62 6.97 18.59 -11.04
CA LEU A 62 7.29 18.96 -12.42
C LEU A 62 6.94 17.85 -13.41
N LEU A 63 7.23 16.60 -13.07
CA LEU A 63 6.88 15.45 -13.91
C LEU A 63 5.36 15.33 -14.10
N GLU A 64 4.59 15.51 -13.03
CA GLU A 64 3.12 15.51 -13.06
C GLU A 64 2.58 16.64 -13.95
N GLU A 65 3.09 17.86 -13.79
CA GLU A 65 2.69 19.03 -14.59
C GLU A 65 2.91 18.81 -16.08
N VAL A 66 4.13 18.42 -16.47
CA VAL A 66 4.49 18.20 -17.89
C VAL A 66 3.70 17.02 -18.47
N THR A 67 3.55 15.93 -17.72
CA THR A 67 2.77 14.76 -18.15
C THR A 67 1.32 15.15 -18.38
N THR A 68 0.73 15.90 -17.47
CA THR A 68 -0.66 16.38 -17.58
C THR A 68 -0.86 17.29 -18.79
N MET A 69 0.09 18.18 -19.08
CA MET A 69 0.06 19.07 -20.24
C MET A 69 0.00 18.26 -21.54
N TRP A 70 0.92 17.33 -21.74
CA TRP A 70 0.97 16.52 -22.96
C TRP A 70 -0.21 15.56 -23.12
N LEU A 71 -0.71 14.99 -22.03
CA LEU A 71 -1.92 14.15 -22.07
C LEU A 71 -3.16 14.95 -22.49
N ARG A 72 -3.28 16.24 -22.10
CA ARG A 72 -4.36 17.13 -22.54
C ARG A 72 -4.28 17.42 -24.04
N GLU A 73 -3.08 17.43 -24.62
CA GLU A 73 -2.85 17.56 -26.06
C GLU A 73 -3.09 16.24 -26.83
N GLY A 74 -3.51 15.18 -26.14
CA GLY A 74 -3.76 13.89 -26.76
C GLY A 74 -2.50 13.05 -26.98
N GLN A 75 -1.35 13.46 -26.42
CA GLN A 75 -0.08 12.78 -26.64
C GLN A 75 0.12 11.61 -25.66
N ARG A 76 0.93 10.64 -26.08
CA ARG A 76 1.44 9.59 -25.19
C ARG A 76 2.72 10.07 -24.52
N VAL A 77 2.86 9.83 -23.22
CA VAL A 77 4.04 10.19 -22.44
C VAL A 77 4.73 8.91 -21.96
N GLU A 78 5.99 8.76 -22.31
CA GLU A 78 6.82 7.64 -21.88
C GLU A 78 7.70 8.05 -20.69
N THR A 79 7.74 7.20 -19.68
CA THR A 79 8.57 7.34 -18.47
C THR A 79 9.31 6.04 -18.20
N PRO A 80 10.33 6.02 -17.34
CA PRO A 80 10.99 4.77 -16.93
C PRO A 80 10.04 3.75 -16.28
N PHE A 81 8.92 4.18 -15.71
CA PHE A 81 7.92 3.31 -15.09
C PHE A 81 6.95 2.69 -16.09
N GLY A 82 6.70 3.37 -17.21
CA GLY A 82 5.73 2.97 -18.23
C GLY A 82 5.25 4.15 -19.05
N SER A 83 4.27 3.91 -19.91
CA SER A 83 3.67 4.93 -20.75
C SER A 83 2.25 5.27 -20.29
N PHE A 84 1.93 6.56 -20.34
CA PHE A 84 0.61 7.12 -20.10
C PHE A 84 0.01 7.57 -21.43
N ALA A 85 -1.25 7.27 -21.68
CA ALA A 85 -1.99 7.72 -22.84
C ALA A 85 -3.40 8.16 -22.46
N PRO A 86 -3.96 9.20 -23.11
CA PRO A 86 -5.37 9.53 -22.91
C PRO A 86 -6.23 8.42 -23.51
N LYS A 87 -7.27 8.03 -22.79
CA LYS A 87 -8.28 7.09 -23.25
C LYS A 87 -9.54 7.85 -23.63
N ILE A 88 -10.06 7.57 -24.80
CA ILE A 88 -11.33 8.15 -25.27
C ILE A 88 -12.35 7.03 -25.42
N LYS A 89 -13.63 7.38 -25.31
CA LYS A 89 -14.76 6.47 -25.49
C LYS A 89 -15.79 7.11 -26.41
N LEU A 90 -16.39 6.29 -27.24
CA LEU A 90 -17.52 6.67 -28.06
C LEU A 90 -18.82 6.55 -27.25
N LEU A 91 -19.67 7.57 -27.32
CA LEU A 91 -21.00 7.56 -26.71
C LEU A 91 -22.00 6.88 -27.66
N GLY A 92 -22.81 5.97 -27.10
CA GLY A 92 -23.82 5.26 -27.86
C GLY A 92 -23.27 4.18 -28.81
N GLU A 93 -24.18 3.59 -29.57
CA GLU A 93 -23.87 2.59 -30.58
C GLU A 93 -23.90 3.23 -31.97
N HIS A 94 -22.76 3.21 -32.64
CA HIS A 94 -22.58 3.77 -33.99
C HIS A 94 -22.12 2.66 -34.93
N THR A 95 -22.86 2.48 -36.01
CA THR A 95 -22.54 1.51 -37.08
C THR A 95 -21.98 2.20 -38.34
N ASP A 96 -22.21 3.50 -38.48
CA ASP A 96 -21.78 4.31 -39.62
C ASP A 96 -20.73 5.33 -39.17
N PRO A 97 -19.44 5.15 -39.58
CA PRO A 97 -18.36 6.02 -39.18
C PRO A 97 -18.50 7.47 -39.67
N THR A 98 -19.29 7.69 -40.74
CA THR A 98 -19.49 9.04 -41.30
C THR A 98 -20.41 9.92 -40.47
N LYS A 99 -21.16 9.31 -39.55
CA LYS A 99 -22.09 10.00 -38.65
C LYS A 99 -21.48 10.31 -37.28
N VAL A 100 -20.28 9.79 -36.98
CA VAL A 100 -19.60 10.05 -35.72
C VAL A 100 -18.94 11.42 -35.78
N THR A 101 -19.22 12.23 -34.77
CA THR A 101 -18.67 13.59 -34.62
C THR A 101 -17.85 13.69 -33.34
N GLY A 102 -17.07 14.75 -33.17
CA GLY A 102 -16.32 14.98 -31.94
C GLY A 102 -17.19 15.12 -30.69
N ARG A 103 -18.51 15.37 -30.84
CA ARG A 103 -19.46 15.42 -29.71
C ARG A 103 -19.83 14.05 -29.18
N ASP A 104 -19.64 13.02 -30.01
CA ASP A 104 -19.93 11.63 -29.65
C ASP A 104 -18.75 10.97 -28.93
N VAL A 105 -17.65 11.70 -28.78
CA VAL A 105 -16.42 11.21 -28.12
C VAL A 105 -16.25 11.88 -26.77
N ILE A 106 -16.02 11.08 -25.73
CA ILE A 106 -15.73 11.57 -24.38
C ILE A 106 -14.40 11.09 -23.87
N TYR A 107 -13.85 11.82 -22.93
CA TYR A 107 -12.68 11.41 -22.18
C TYR A 107 -12.99 10.19 -21.30
N GLY A 108 -12.24 9.12 -21.48
CA GLY A 108 -12.43 7.84 -20.78
C GLY A 108 -11.42 7.59 -19.65
N GLY A 109 -10.55 8.55 -19.36
CA GLY A 109 -9.49 8.44 -18.36
C GLY A 109 -8.10 8.33 -18.97
N ILE A 110 -7.14 7.87 -18.16
CA ILE A 110 -5.75 7.63 -18.56
C ILE A 110 -5.51 6.12 -18.61
N GLU A 111 -4.89 5.65 -19.69
CA GLU A 111 -4.34 4.32 -19.78
C GLU A 111 -2.87 4.37 -19.34
N PHE A 112 -2.48 3.47 -18.44
CA PHE A 112 -1.10 3.27 -18.04
C PHE A 112 -0.64 1.88 -18.45
N ILE A 113 0.46 1.81 -19.18
CA ILE A 113 1.09 0.55 -19.59
C ILE A 113 2.47 0.50 -18.95
N PRO A 114 2.71 -0.37 -17.96
CA PRO A 114 4.00 -0.49 -17.29
C PRO A 114 5.12 -0.86 -18.28
N ALA A 115 6.30 -0.28 -18.09
CA ALA A 115 7.48 -0.65 -18.86
C ALA A 115 7.90 -2.09 -18.54
N LYS A 116 8.23 -2.89 -19.57
CA LYS A 116 8.63 -4.31 -19.39
C LYS A 116 9.81 -4.45 -18.44
N GLN A 117 10.78 -3.57 -18.53
CA GLN A 117 11.95 -3.60 -17.65
C GLN A 117 11.57 -3.27 -16.21
N PHE A 118 10.72 -2.27 -16.00
CA PHE A 118 10.21 -1.92 -14.68
C PHE A 118 9.48 -3.10 -14.01
N VAL A 119 8.60 -3.78 -14.75
CA VAL A 119 7.89 -4.98 -14.25
C VAL A 119 8.88 -6.08 -13.87
N LYS A 120 9.90 -6.32 -14.70
CA LYS A 120 10.92 -7.34 -14.46
C LYS A 120 11.77 -7.02 -13.23
N ASP A 121 12.12 -5.74 -13.04
CA ASP A 121 12.95 -5.30 -11.92
C ASP A 121 12.15 -5.26 -10.60
N ALA A 122 10.85 -4.99 -10.68
CA ALA A 122 9.92 -4.99 -9.56
C ALA A 122 9.43 -6.39 -9.16
N ASP A 123 9.97 -7.46 -9.76
CA ASP A 123 9.57 -8.84 -9.45
C ASP A 123 9.87 -9.20 -7.99
N CYS A 124 8.81 -9.18 -7.18
CA CYS A 124 8.89 -9.54 -5.77
C CYS A 124 9.01 -11.05 -5.54
N GLY A 125 8.78 -11.88 -6.55
CA GLY A 125 8.92 -13.34 -6.48
C GLY A 125 10.34 -13.79 -6.20
N ARG A 126 11.36 -12.96 -6.49
CA ARG A 126 12.77 -13.23 -6.16
C ARG A 126 13.04 -13.40 -4.66
N HIS A 127 12.16 -12.87 -3.81
CA HIS A 127 12.25 -12.99 -2.35
C HIS A 127 11.42 -14.14 -1.80
N GLY A 128 10.73 -14.89 -2.67
CA GLY A 128 9.79 -15.93 -2.29
C GLY A 128 8.50 -15.40 -1.69
N PHE A 129 7.57 -16.30 -1.37
CA PHE A 129 6.26 -15.97 -0.83
C PHE A 129 6.03 -16.70 0.48
N ARG A 130 5.38 -16.04 1.44
CA ARG A 130 5.01 -16.62 2.72
C ARG A 130 3.54 -16.37 2.98
N CYS A 131 2.78 -17.44 3.22
CA CYS A 131 1.38 -17.33 3.58
C CYS A 131 1.24 -16.66 4.97
N SER A 132 0.41 -15.64 5.05
CA SER A 132 0.06 -15.03 6.33
C SER A 132 -0.68 -16.07 7.19
N LYS A 133 -0.22 -16.28 8.42
CA LYS A 133 -0.86 -17.19 9.38
C LYS A 133 -2.18 -16.65 9.93
N ASN A 134 -2.63 -15.49 9.50
CA ASN A 134 -3.87 -14.85 9.92
C ASN A 134 -5.10 -15.59 9.38
N ARG A 135 -5.20 -16.88 9.70
CA ARG A 135 -6.49 -17.55 9.70
C ARG A 135 -7.31 -16.96 10.85
N VAL A 136 -8.44 -16.42 10.50
CA VAL A 136 -9.49 -15.93 11.37
C VAL A 136 -9.75 -16.95 12.49
N GLY A 137 -8.96 -16.91 13.56
CA GLY A 137 -9.15 -17.71 14.77
C GLY A 137 -10.02 -16.96 15.78
N ASN A 138 -10.79 -17.68 16.58
CA ASN A 138 -11.54 -17.14 17.71
C ASN A 138 -10.58 -16.48 18.71
N SER A 139 -11.08 -15.47 19.42
CA SER A 139 -10.37 -14.76 20.48
C SER A 139 -9.80 -15.73 21.52
N GLN A 140 -8.53 -16.07 21.39
CA GLN A 140 -7.80 -16.78 22.45
C GLN A 140 -7.26 -15.73 23.44
N MET A 141 -7.15 -16.13 24.71
CA MET A 141 -6.45 -15.35 25.74
C MET A 141 -5.07 -14.95 25.19
N TYR A 142 -4.80 -13.66 25.20
CA TYR A 142 -3.55 -13.12 24.64
C TYR A 142 -2.40 -13.47 25.56
N ASP A 143 -1.44 -14.24 25.08
CA ASP A 143 -0.15 -14.34 25.75
C ASP A 143 0.57 -12.98 25.65
N GLN A 144 0.80 -12.35 26.81
CA GLN A 144 1.40 -11.02 26.90
C GLN A 144 2.77 -10.97 26.21
N LYS A 145 3.57 -12.03 26.34
CA LYS A 145 4.89 -12.11 25.70
C LYS A 145 4.78 -12.15 24.17
N ALA A 146 3.83 -12.93 23.65
CA ALA A 146 3.55 -12.99 22.21
C ALA A 146 3.05 -11.64 21.67
N MET A 147 2.23 -10.91 22.43
CA MET A 147 1.74 -9.59 22.06
C MET A 147 2.88 -8.55 22.06
N ASP A 148 3.76 -8.58 23.06
CA ASP A 148 4.92 -7.67 23.12
C ASP A 148 5.91 -7.94 21.97
N GLU A 149 6.11 -9.19 21.59
CA GLU A 149 6.91 -9.55 20.42
C GLU A 149 6.25 -9.07 19.12
N ALA A 150 4.93 -9.23 18.99
CA ALA A 150 4.16 -8.73 17.86
C ALA A 150 4.24 -7.21 17.74
N LEU A 151 4.15 -6.47 18.85
CA LEU A 151 4.33 -5.02 18.87
C LEU A 151 5.71 -4.63 18.33
N ARG A 152 6.79 -5.24 18.85
CA ARG A 152 8.15 -4.94 18.39
C ARG A 152 8.35 -5.23 16.90
N LYS A 153 7.82 -6.36 16.41
CA LYS A 153 7.91 -6.75 15.00
C LYS A 153 7.09 -5.83 14.09
N SER A 154 6.03 -5.22 14.61
CA SER A 154 5.12 -4.35 13.86
C SER A 154 5.66 -2.93 13.65
N VAL A 155 6.73 -2.55 14.36
CA VAL A 155 7.30 -1.19 14.24
C VAL A 155 8.00 -1.04 12.90
N ARG A 156 7.57 -0.04 12.12
CA ARG A 156 8.21 0.42 10.89
C ARG A 156 8.26 1.94 10.88
N HIS A 157 9.38 2.51 10.50
CA HIS A 157 9.57 3.97 10.47
C HIS A 157 9.19 4.69 11.79
N GLY A 158 9.32 3.98 12.92
CA GLY A 158 9.01 4.53 14.25
C GLY A 158 7.55 4.42 14.68
N TYR A 159 6.64 3.90 13.85
CA TYR A 159 5.23 3.71 14.19
C TYR A 159 4.71 2.31 13.88
N ILE A 160 3.54 2.00 14.42
CA ILE A 160 2.79 0.75 14.22
C ILE A 160 1.46 1.08 13.56
N THR A 161 1.09 0.36 12.51
CA THR A 161 -0.28 0.40 11.96
C THR A 161 -1.10 -0.78 12.49
N ILE A 162 -2.42 -0.64 12.52
CA ILE A 162 -3.32 -1.76 12.89
C ILE A 162 -3.06 -2.98 12.01
N LYS A 163 -2.86 -2.76 10.70
CA LYS A 163 -2.60 -3.84 9.74
C LYS A 163 -1.28 -4.56 10.01
N ALA A 164 -0.21 -3.82 10.30
CA ALA A 164 1.07 -4.41 10.67
C ALA A 164 0.96 -5.24 11.96
N PHE A 165 0.28 -4.70 12.97
CA PHE A 165 0.09 -5.42 14.23
C PHE A 165 -0.78 -6.68 14.05
N GLN A 166 -1.81 -6.66 13.22
CA GLN A 166 -2.61 -7.84 12.89
C GLN A 166 -1.75 -9.00 12.34
N ILE A 167 -0.80 -8.69 11.47
CA ILE A 167 0.05 -9.69 10.81
C ILE A 167 0.88 -10.48 11.82
N TYR A 168 1.42 -9.80 12.81
CA TYR A 168 2.30 -10.42 13.79
C TYR A 168 1.56 -10.96 15.02
N SER A 169 0.43 -10.36 15.39
CA SER A 169 -0.37 -10.77 16.53
C SER A 169 -1.42 -11.85 16.22
N GLY A 170 -1.82 -12.00 14.95
CA GLY A 170 -2.91 -12.88 14.55
C GLY A 170 -4.31 -12.39 14.93
N LEU A 171 -4.45 -11.16 15.43
CA LEU A 171 -5.72 -10.58 15.84
C LEU A 171 -6.58 -10.12 14.66
N LYS A 172 -7.91 -10.17 14.81
CA LYS A 172 -8.84 -9.51 13.90
C LYS A 172 -8.72 -7.99 14.02
N ASN A 173 -9.07 -7.25 12.96
CA ASN A 173 -8.93 -5.80 12.90
C ASN A 173 -9.46 -5.08 14.15
N LYS A 174 -10.73 -5.31 14.54
CA LYS A 174 -11.31 -4.70 15.74
C LYS A 174 -10.61 -5.08 17.04
N SER A 175 -10.12 -6.32 17.15
CA SER A 175 -9.40 -6.79 18.34
C SER A 175 -7.99 -6.19 18.39
N ALA A 176 -7.31 -6.13 17.26
CA ALA A 176 -6.00 -5.48 17.13
C ALA A 176 -6.08 -4.00 17.49
N GLN A 177 -7.08 -3.30 16.95
CA GLN A 177 -7.32 -1.90 17.26
C GLN A 177 -7.60 -1.68 18.75
N ARG A 178 -8.51 -2.46 19.34
CA ARG A 178 -8.83 -2.37 20.79
C ARG A 178 -7.60 -2.62 21.66
N TYR A 179 -6.77 -3.59 21.28
CA TYR A 179 -5.53 -3.86 22.01
C TYR A 179 -4.55 -2.70 21.93
N LEU A 180 -4.30 -2.15 20.73
CA LEU A 180 -3.44 -0.98 20.57
C LEU A 180 -4.01 0.26 21.29
N ASP A 181 -5.32 0.48 21.18
CA ASP A 181 -6.00 1.59 21.89
C ASP A 181 -5.91 1.44 23.43
N SER A 182 -5.98 0.21 23.95
CA SER A 182 -5.82 -0.03 25.39
C SER A 182 -4.42 0.33 25.90
N LEU A 183 -3.38 0.18 25.07
CA LEU A 183 -2.02 0.57 25.40
C LEU A 183 -1.78 2.09 25.33
N CYS A 184 -2.73 2.84 24.76
CA CYS A 184 -2.71 4.30 24.74
C CYS A 184 -3.44 4.92 25.94
N GLN A 185 -4.05 4.09 26.82
CA GLN A 185 -4.85 4.55 27.97
C GLN A 185 -4.11 4.28 29.30
N GLY A 186 -4.53 5.00 30.34
CA GLY A 186 -3.97 4.86 31.70
C GLY A 186 -2.99 5.96 32.07
N GLU A 187 -2.52 5.94 33.31
CA GLU A 187 -1.59 6.94 33.85
C GLU A 187 -0.18 6.84 33.21
N ASN A 188 0.22 5.63 32.77
CA ASN A 188 1.49 5.36 32.09
C ASN A 188 1.25 4.67 30.75
N PRO A 189 0.79 5.40 29.72
CA PRO A 189 0.51 4.81 28.41
C PRO A 189 1.80 4.31 27.76
N ARG A 190 1.76 3.09 27.22
CA ARG A 190 2.91 2.50 26.48
C ARG A 190 3.01 3.02 25.04
N LEU A 191 1.87 3.40 24.47
CA LEU A 191 1.74 3.93 23.12
C LEU A 191 1.03 5.27 23.14
N SER A 192 1.37 6.13 22.18
CA SER A 192 0.56 7.27 21.77
C SER A 192 0.02 7.01 20.37
N ARG A 193 -1.10 7.64 20.01
CA ARG A 193 -1.67 7.50 18.67
C ARG A 193 -1.91 8.86 18.03
N TYR A 194 -1.69 8.92 16.74
CA TYR A 194 -2.06 10.05 15.90
C TYR A 194 -2.72 9.55 14.62
N ARG A 195 -3.37 10.45 13.91
CA ARG A 195 -4.07 10.10 12.68
C ARG A 195 -3.43 10.82 11.51
N GLU A 196 -3.09 10.07 10.47
CA GLU A 196 -2.62 10.60 9.21
C GLU A 196 -3.59 10.14 8.11
N GLY A 197 -4.33 11.10 7.53
CA GLY A 197 -5.40 10.81 6.59
C GLY A 197 -6.49 9.92 7.21
N ARG A 198 -6.66 8.71 6.68
CA ARG A 198 -7.63 7.71 7.16
C ARG A 198 -7.00 6.63 8.04
N THR A 199 -5.70 6.68 8.32
CA THR A 199 -4.96 5.65 9.03
C THR A 199 -4.58 6.10 10.43
N TRP A 200 -4.74 5.21 11.42
CA TRP A 200 -4.22 5.38 12.76
C TRP A 200 -2.80 4.85 12.86
N HIS A 201 -1.89 5.66 13.40
CA HIS A 201 -0.51 5.34 13.68
C HIS A 201 -0.29 5.34 15.18
N TYR A 202 0.45 4.36 15.67
CA TYR A 202 0.77 4.18 17.09
C TYR A 202 2.27 4.20 17.27
N THR A 203 2.76 5.02 18.21
CA THR A 203 4.19 5.17 18.51
C THR A 203 4.45 4.83 19.97
N PHE A 204 5.61 4.26 20.27
CA PHE A 204 6.02 4.07 21.65
C PHE A 204 6.23 5.43 22.33
N VAL A 205 5.69 5.57 23.53
CA VAL A 205 5.97 6.71 24.40
C VAL A 205 7.38 6.53 24.95
N ALA A 206 8.24 7.53 24.80
CA ALA A 206 9.55 7.50 25.44
C ALA A 206 9.37 7.39 26.98
N PRO A 207 10.15 6.55 27.69
CA PRO A 207 10.09 6.55 29.13
C PRO A 207 10.39 7.96 29.61
N SER A 208 9.47 8.53 30.42
CA SER A 208 9.73 9.80 31.10
C SER A 208 11.00 9.61 31.92
N SER A 209 12.11 10.22 31.47
CA SER A 209 13.29 10.39 32.31
C SER A 209 12.85 11.23 33.49
N SER A 210 12.56 10.54 34.61
CA SER A 210 12.44 11.23 35.91
C SER A 210 13.77 11.93 36.19
N LEU A 211 13.73 13.26 36.13
CA LEU A 211 14.72 14.15 36.70
C LEU A 211 14.74 13.97 38.22
#